data_3114ed2a3542eab9ff315626c2ff28d6
#
_entry.id   3114ed2a3542eab9ff315626c2ff28d6
#
_cell.length_a   1.000
_cell.length_b   1.000
_cell.length_c   1.000
_cell.angle_alpha   90.00
_cell.angle_beta   90.00
_cell.angle_gamma   90.00
#
_symmetry.space_group_name_H-M   'P 1'
#
loop_
_entity.id
_entity.type
_entity.pdbx_description
1 polymer ?
#
loop_
_entity_poly.entity_id
_entity_poly.type
_entity_poly.pdbx_seq_one_letter_code
_entity_poly.pdbx_strand_id
1 'polypeptide(L)'
;VEAAFSRLTPVNTREYMAQDYNGSFLEFGSYVCMPVFELLGCDYDDVRFHSMRAVNGVDAYTKAVFSFGGKSAEVKTGLGVKTEGQLLISGTNGYILAKSPWWLTKEFEIRYEDPNKKEVYKYAYEGSGLQYELKAFINNVNNINKINESDDLDSECRKVSVWTGAEACTNREISIATADVMEKFIEWNRPQVQEKQKELFGKDIKKPRVWAHRGCCTLYPENTLESFKAAAELKGITGVELDIQFSKDKKIVVFHDENASRVTGIDKNIKDCTLDELKSFKITSNDGRYAQIPTLMEVLGLLKPYCENNGLLINIELKTSKVRYEGIEDEAYKLVKSYGMEKYIVWSSFLADSVSCIKKIDKYAKTGVLAGSLEDCIAMAQKTGAEALHPYIGGLVFELPEHMKDMPVRAWNGEEPFFKDGRPLKEPDLNKYRFYGATDIFTNMPERYLDEQ
;
A
#
# COMPACT_ATOMS: atom_id res chain seq x y z
N VAL A 1 12.07 -32.17 -5.91
CA VAL A 1 10.71 -31.63 -5.57
C VAL A 1 10.45 -30.40 -6.41
N GLU A 2 9.26 -30.31 -6.98
CA GLU A 2 8.82 -29.12 -7.72
C GLU A 2 7.45 -28.66 -7.16
N ALA A 3 7.36 -27.43 -6.74
CA ALA A 3 6.12 -26.84 -6.23
C ALA A 3 5.83 -25.50 -6.92
N ALA A 4 4.58 -25.26 -7.33
CA ALA A 4 4.20 -24.05 -8.00
C ALA A 4 2.94 -23.45 -7.40
N PHE A 5 2.96 -22.12 -7.15
CA PHE A 5 1.82 -21.35 -6.69
C PHE A 5 1.77 -20.01 -7.44
N SER A 6 0.63 -19.70 -8.04
CA SER A 6 0.42 -18.39 -8.68
C SER A 6 -1.02 -17.95 -8.62
N ARG A 7 -1.20 -16.64 -8.49
CA ARG A 7 -2.47 -15.96 -8.61
C ARG A 7 -2.28 -14.76 -9.52
N LEU A 8 -2.92 -14.75 -10.68
CA LEU A 8 -2.89 -13.57 -11.54
C LEU A 8 -3.54 -12.40 -10.79
N THR A 9 -2.76 -11.36 -10.62
CA THR A 9 -3.10 -10.21 -9.78
C THR A 9 -2.96 -8.94 -10.61
N PRO A 10 -3.94 -8.01 -10.58
CA PRO A 10 -3.81 -6.73 -11.25
C PRO A 10 -2.60 -5.94 -10.77
N VAL A 11 -1.93 -5.24 -11.68
CA VAL A 11 -0.69 -4.49 -11.40
C VAL A 11 -0.85 -3.32 -10.41
N ASN A 12 -2.09 -2.87 -10.20
CA ASN A 12 -2.44 -1.80 -9.26
C ASN A 12 -2.77 -2.30 -7.85
N THR A 13 -2.44 -3.53 -7.52
CA THR A 13 -2.64 -4.06 -6.16
C THR A 13 -1.40 -3.93 -5.30
N ARG A 14 -1.57 -4.08 -3.97
CA ARG A 14 -0.48 -3.97 -3.00
C ARG A 14 0.69 -4.93 -3.28
N GLU A 15 0.42 -6.09 -3.87
CA GLU A 15 1.41 -7.12 -4.18
C GLU A 15 2.42 -6.68 -5.23
N TYR A 16 2.03 -5.71 -6.08
CA TYR A 16 2.92 -5.05 -7.04
C TYR A 16 3.53 -3.74 -6.55
N MET A 17 3.18 -3.29 -5.33
CA MET A 17 3.83 -2.11 -4.79
C MET A 17 5.29 -2.43 -4.52
N ALA A 18 6.18 -1.59 -5.05
CA ALA A 18 7.61 -1.77 -4.88
C ALA A 18 8.03 -1.41 -3.45
N GLN A 19 7.78 -2.32 -2.54
CA GLN A 19 8.33 -2.31 -1.18
C GLN A 19 9.34 -3.44 -1.07
N ASP A 20 10.24 -3.37 -0.10
CA ASP A 20 11.22 -4.43 0.18
C ASP A 20 10.60 -5.81 0.45
N TYR A 21 9.27 -5.86 0.66
CA TYR A 21 8.51 -7.03 1.04
C TYR A 21 7.34 -7.38 0.12
N ASN A 22 7.35 -6.92 -1.14
CA ASN A 22 6.32 -7.23 -2.12
C ASN A 22 6.91 -8.00 -3.30
N GLY A 23 6.04 -8.55 -4.13
CA GLY A 23 6.38 -9.38 -5.26
C GLY A 23 5.90 -10.81 -5.10
N SER A 24 6.06 -11.59 -6.17
CA SER A 24 5.50 -12.95 -6.22
C SER A 24 6.13 -13.89 -5.19
N PHE A 25 7.43 -13.75 -4.95
CA PHE A 25 8.13 -14.66 -4.05
C PHE A 25 7.84 -14.33 -2.58
N LEU A 26 7.79 -13.06 -2.22
CA LEU A 26 7.48 -12.67 -0.85
C LEU A 26 6.01 -12.88 -0.49
N GLU A 27 5.11 -12.85 -1.47
CA GLU A 27 3.69 -13.17 -1.25
C GLU A 27 3.43 -14.68 -1.17
N PHE A 28 4.09 -15.50 -2.00
CA PHE A 28 3.78 -16.93 -2.15
C PHE A 28 4.92 -17.89 -1.84
N GLY A 29 6.13 -17.41 -1.61
CA GLY A 29 7.31 -18.25 -1.41
C GLY A 29 7.19 -19.17 -0.20
N SER A 30 6.58 -18.70 0.90
CA SER A 30 6.34 -19.54 2.08
C SER A 30 5.51 -20.79 1.76
N TYR A 31 4.48 -20.66 0.92
CA TYR A 31 3.64 -21.79 0.52
C TYR A 31 4.40 -22.84 -0.28
N VAL A 32 5.26 -22.43 -1.21
CA VAL A 32 5.99 -23.37 -2.07
C VAL A 32 7.28 -23.90 -1.44
N CYS A 33 7.88 -23.20 -0.49
CA CYS A 33 9.04 -23.67 0.27
C CYS A 33 8.67 -24.72 1.32
N MET A 34 7.49 -24.63 1.92
CA MET A 34 7.04 -25.56 2.95
C MET A 34 7.14 -27.04 2.52
N PRO A 35 6.56 -27.50 1.39
CA PRO A 35 6.68 -28.90 0.97
C PRO A 35 8.11 -29.31 0.62
N VAL A 36 8.98 -28.37 0.23
CA VAL A 36 10.40 -28.67 0.01
C VAL A 36 11.07 -29.05 1.32
N PHE A 37 10.90 -28.25 2.37
CA PHE A 37 11.50 -28.51 3.67
C PHE A 37 10.89 -29.71 4.39
N GLU A 38 9.59 -29.91 4.25
CA GLU A 38 8.90 -31.12 4.76
C GLU A 38 9.47 -32.41 4.16
N LEU A 39 9.85 -32.38 2.89
CA LEU A 39 10.25 -33.59 2.14
C LEU A 39 11.76 -33.82 2.07
N LEU A 40 12.55 -32.74 2.00
CA LEU A 40 14.00 -32.84 1.80
C LEU A 40 14.83 -32.46 3.04
N GLY A 41 14.20 -31.88 4.06
CA GLY A 41 14.87 -31.33 5.24
C GLY A 41 15.13 -29.85 5.15
N CYS A 42 15.57 -29.24 6.25
CA CYS A 42 15.78 -27.79 6.35
C CYS A 42 17.21 -27.35 6.00
N ASP A 43 18.16 -28.29 5.97
CA ASP A 43 19.57 -28.04 5.70
C ASP A 43 19.84 -28.11 4.19
N TYR A 44 19.60 -27.00 3.49
CA TYR A 44 19.92 -26.86 2.07
C TYR A 44 21.31 -26.25 1.86
N ASP A 45 22.02 -26.69 0.82
CA ASP A 45 23.38 -26.22 0.52
C ASP A 45 23.40 -24.83 -0.13
N ASP A 46 22.46 -24.58 -1.06
CA ASP A 46 22.38 -23.35 -1.85
C ASP A 46 20.95 -23.13 -2.36
N VAL A 47 20.59 -21.86 -2.58
CA VAL A 47 19.37 -21.44 -3.27
C VAL A 47 19.68 -20.35 -4.30
N ARG A 48 19.20 -20.52 -5.53
CA ARG A 48 19.37 -19.56 -6.63
C ARG A 48 18.05 -19.07 -7.14
N PHE A 49 17.96 -17.76 -7.37
CA PHE A 49 16.74 -17.09 -7.80
C PHE A 49 16.84 -16.62 -9.24
N HIS A 50 15.72 -16.74 -9.97
CA HIS A 50 15.52 -16.20 -11.30
C HIS A 50 14.15 -15.55 -11.34
N SER A 51 14.08 -14.24 -11.64
CA SER A 51 12.80 -13.51 -11.67
C SER A 51 12.57 -12.83 -13.01
N MET A 52 11.32 -12.87 -13.44
CA MET A 52 10.78 -11.94 -14.43
C MET A 52 10.19 -10.76 -13.66
N ARG A 53 10.56 -9.55 -14.06
CA ARG A 53 10.18 -8.34 -13.35
C ARG A 53 9.05 -7.61 -14.04
N ALA A 54 8.16 -7.04 -13.24
CA ALA A 54 7.25 -6.00 -13.69
C ALA A 54 8.05 -4.73 -14.02
N VAL A 55 7.38 -3.77 -14.69
CA VAL A 55 8.00 -2.49 -15.10
C VAL A 55 8.65 -1.78 -13.92
N ASN A 56 8.04 -1.82 -12.75
CA ASN A 56 8.53 -1.19 -11.53
C ASN A 56 9.66 -1.96 -10.80
N GLY A 57 10.14 -3.05 -11.36
CA GLY A 57 11.22 -3.86 -10.80
C GLY A 57 10.77 -4.94 -9.81
N VAL A 58 9.50 -4.95 -9.41
CA VAL A 58 8.94 -6.03 -8.56
C VAL A 58 8.94 -7.35 -9.31
N ASP A 59 9.23 -8.46 -8.64
CA ASP A 59 9.17 -9.77 -9.24
C ASP A 59 7.73 -10.21 -9.51
N ALA A 60 7.36 -10.19 -10.79
CA ALA A 60 6.06 -10.67 -11.25
C ALA A 60 5.97 -12.20 -11.36
N TYR A 61 7.12 -12.84 -11.48
CA TYR A 61 7.31 -14.29 -11.45
C TYR A 61 8.71 -14.59 -10.94
N THR A 62 8.83 -15.55 -10.03
CA THR A 62 10.11 -16.00 -9.50
C THR A 62 10.19 -17.53 -9.48
N LYS A 63 11.36 -18.02 -9.86
CA LYS A 63 11.80 -19.41 -9.76
C LYS A 63 12.95 -19.46 -8.78
N ALA A 64 12.86 -20.33 -7.76
CA ALA A 64 13.96 -20.60 -6.86
C ALA A 64 14.37 -22.08 -6.98
N VAL A 65 15.67 -22.32 -7.10
CA VAL A 65 16.25 -23.66 -7.25
C VAL A 65 17.14 -23.94 -6.04
N PHE A 66 16.83 -25.01 -5.32
CA PHE A 66 17.53 -25.46 -4.13
C PHE A 66 18.42 -26.65 -4.44
N SER A 67 19.57 -26.77 -3.79
CA SER A 67 20.42 -27.95 -3.73
C SER A 67 20.51 -28.50 -2.30
N PHE A 68 20.52 -29.83 -2.18
CA PHE A 68 20.56 -30.59 -0.92
C PHE A 68 21.42 -31.84 -1.10
N GLY A 69 22.72 -31.80 -0.92
CA GLY A 69 23.57 -32.98 -0.85
C GLY A 69 23.28 -34.10 -1.87
N GLY A 70 23.03 -33.75 -3.14
CA GLY A 70 22.66 -34.68 -4.21
C GLY A 70 21.16 -34.76 -4.53
N LYS A 71 20.30 -33.99 -3.85
CA LYS A 71 18.89 -33.81 -4.18
C LYS A 71 18.67 -32.33 -4.61
N SER A 72 17.57 -32.06 -5.29
CA SER A 72 17.22 -30.72 -5.70
C SER A 72 15.73 -30.43 -5.57
N ALA A 73 15.39 -29.15 -5.41
CA ALA A 73 14.03 -28.69 -5.51
C ALA A 73 13.93 -27.44 -6.38
N GLU A 74 12.78 -27.26 -7.01
CA GLU A 74 12.43 -26.09 -7.78
C GLU A 74 11.08 -25.55 -7.32
N VAL A 75 11.00 -24.29 -6.98
CA VAL A 75 9.73 -23.66 -6.64
C VAL A 75 9.45 -22.48 -7.56
N LYS A 76 8.18 -22.27 -7.87
CA LYS A 76 7.70 -21.21 -8.77
C LYS A 76 6.60 -20.41 -8.11
N THR A 77 6.73 -19.09 -8.13
CA THR A 77 5.69 -18.15 -7.68
C THR A 77 5.33 -17.19 -8.80
N GLY A 78 4.08 -16.69 -8.84
CA GLY A 78 3.66 -15.79 -9.90
C GLY A 78 2.50 -14.89 -9.52
N LEU A 79 2.65 -13.59 -9.81
CA LEU A 79 1.60 -12.58 -9.80
C LEU A 79 1.17 -12.22 -11.23
N GLY A 80 2.14 -12.07 -12.14
CA GLY A 80 1.93 -11.72 -13.54
C GLY A 80 1.95 -12.93 -14.49
N VAL A 81 2.29 -14.10 -13.99
CA VAL A 81 2.37 -15.35 -14.76
C VAL A 81 1.56 -16.43 -14.06
N LYS A 82 0.68 -17.09 -14.81
CA LYS A 82 -0.03 -18.28 -14.32
C LYS A 82 0.86 -19.50 -14.41
N THR A 83 1.12 -20.14 -13.27
CA THR A 83 1.83 -21.42 -13.18
C THR A 83 0.86 -22.60 -13.20
N GLU A 84 1.39 -23.81 -13.39
CA GLU A 84 0.62 -25.05 -13.41
C GLU A 84 -0.07 -25.38 -12.08
N GLY A 85 0.44 -24.88 -10.94
CA GLY A 85 -0.15 -25.08 -9.61
C GLY A 85 -0.10 -26.54 -9.14
N GLN A 86 0.93 -27.29 -9.56
CA GLN A 86 1.16 -28.70 -9.21
C GLN A 86 2.26 -28.83 -8.15
N LEU A 87 2.23 -29.99 -7.44
CA LEU A 87 3.37 -30.47 -6.66
C LEU A 87 3.82 -31.80 -7.27
N LEU A 88 5.11 -31.84 -7.67
CA LEU A 88 5.74 -33.00 -8.27
C LEU A 88 6.93 -33.45 -7.40
N ILE A 89 6.98 -34.76 -7.06
CA ILE A 89 8.05 -35.32 -6.27
C ILE A 89 8.64 -36.48 -7.09
N SER A 90 9.81 -36.27 -7.70
CA SER A 90 10.50 -37.26 -8.54
C SER A 90 11.40 -38.13 -7.68
N GLY A 91 11.38 -39.43 -7.91
CA GLY A 91 12.21 -40.44 -7.27
C GLY A 91 12.83 -41.41 -8.28
N THR A 92 13.63 -42.35 -7.81
CA THR A 92 14.35 -43.33 -8.65
C THR A 92 13.46 -44.40 -9.29
N ASN A 93 12.26 -44.64 -8.73
CA ASN A 93 11.35 -45.71 -9.19
C ASN A 93 10.04 -45.14 -9.79
N GLY A 94 9.92 -43.83 -9.85
CA GLY A 94 8.71 -43.16 -10.31
C GLY A 94 8.57 -41.77 -9.70
N TYR A 95 7.38 -41.20 -9.78
CA TYR A 95 7.11 -39.88 -9.24
C TYR A 95 5.70 -39.78 -8.64
N ILE A 96 5.54 -38.83 -7.72
CA ILE A 96 4.24 -38.47 -7.12
C ILE A 96 3.78 -37.14 -7.73
N LEU A 97 2.54 -37.11 -8.17
CA LEU A 97 1.90 -35.92 -8.74
C LEU A 97 0.66 -35.56 -7.95
N ALA A 98 0.68 -34.40 -7.27
CA ALA A 98 -0.51 -33.71 -6.77
C ALA A 98 -0.92 -32.63 -7.78
N LYS A 99 -2.13 -32.80 -8.36
CA LYS A 99 -2.67 -31.91 -9.40
C LYS A 99 -3.07 -30.56 -8.84
N SER A 100 -3.20 -29.58 -9.73
CA SER A 100 -3.67 -28.23 -9.42
C SER A 100 -5.11 -28.22 -8.90
N PRO A 101 -5.41 -27.46 -7.86
CA PRO A 101 -4.47 -26.76 -6.97
C PRO A 101 -3.91 -27.73 -5.91
N TRP A 102 -2.61 -27.97 -5.93
CA TRP A 102 -1.97 -28.96 -5.05
C TRP A 102 -2.24 -28.70 -3.56
N TRP A 103 -2.36 -27.44 -3.14
CA TRP A 103 -2.64 -27.03 -1.75
C TRP A 103 -4.10 -27.28 -1.29
N LEU A 104 -4.98 -27.66 -2.22
CA LEU A 104 -6.36 -28.06 -1.95
C LEU A 104 -6.68 -29.44 -2.52
N THR A 105 -5.65 -30.21 -2.88
CA THR A 105 -5.86 -31.50 -3.54
C THR A 105 -6.52 -32.51 -2.59
N LYS A 106 -7.43 -33.29 -3.14
CA LYS A 106 -8.04 -34.45 -2.49
C LYS A 106 -7.54 -35.76 -3.12
N GLU A 107 -6.65 -35.66 -4.07
CA GLU A 107 -6.14 -36.80 -4.83
C GLU A 107 -4.68 -36.56 -5.22
N PHE A 108 -3.83 -37.61 -5.07
CA PHE A 108 -2.52 -37.61 -5.71
C PHE A 108 -2.29 -38.97 -6.40
N GLU A 109 -1.40 -38.99 -7.36
CA GLU A 109 -1.04 -40.15 -8.15
C GLU A 109 0.43 -40.53 -7.90
N ILE A 110 0.70 -41.82 -7.72
CA ILE A 110 2.05 -42.38 -7.83
C ILE A 110 2.15 -43.04 -9.21
N ARG A 111 3.12 -42.59 -10.01
CA ARG A 111 3.38 -43.06 -11.35
C ARG A 111 4.76 -43.68 -11.39
N TYR A 112 4.85 -44.94 -11.86
CA TYR A 112 6.06 -45.69 -11.95
C TYR A 112 6.71 -45.58 -13.33
N GLU A 113 7.91 -46.14 -13.51
CA GLU A 113 8.59 -46.18 -14.79
C GLU A 113 7.76 -46.93 -15.86
N ASP A 114 7.07 -48.03 -15.46
CA ASP A 114 6.06 -48.64 -16.31
C ASP A 114 4.81 -47.71 -16.43
N PRO A 115 4.52 -47.18 -17.61
CA PRO A 115 3.41 -46.25 -17.82
C PRO A 115 2.02 -46.87 -17.55
N ASN A 116 1.92 -48.21 -17.52
CA ASN A 116 0.70 -48.92 -17.16
C ASN A 116 0.51 -49.07 -15.65
N LYS A 117 1.56 -48.84 -14.86
CA LYS A 117 1.54 -48.94 -13.40
C LYS A 117 1.31 -47.56 -12.76
N LYS A 118 0.10 -47.40 -12.23
CA LYS A 118 -0.28 -46.17 -11.55
C LYS A 118 -1.13 -46.48 -10.33
N GLU A 119 -0.88 -45.77 -9.22
CA GLU A 119 -1.69 -45.82 -8.02
C GLU A 119 -2.31 -44.43 -7.79
N VAL A 120 -3.57 -44.42 -7.36
CA VAL A 120 -4.33 -43.18 -7.08
C VAL A 120 -4.81 -43.20 -5.65
N TYR A 121 -4.42 -42.18 -4.91
CA TYR A 121 -4.80 -42.02 -3.52
C TYR A 121 -5.80 -40.87 -3.41
N LYS A 122 -6.95 -41.13 -2.75
CA LYS A 122 -8.02 -40.17 -2.57
C LYS A 122 -8.29 -39.93 -1.09
N TYR A 123 -8.46 -38.68 -0.75
CA TYR A 123 -8.76 -38.25 0.61
C TYR A 123 -10.01 -37.36 0.61
N ALA A 124 -10.78 -37.42 1.67
CA ALA A 124 -11.88 -36.50 1.92
C ALA A 124 -11.55 -35.62 3.11
N TYR A 125 -11.75 -34.33 2.96
CA TYR A 125 -11.75 -33.36 4.06
C TYR A 125 -12.94 -32.42 3.88
N GLU A 126 -13.41 -31.88 5.00
CA GLU A 126 -14.54 -30.95 5.00
C GLU A 126 -14.06 -29.51 4.83
N GLY A 127 -14.86 -28.68 4.14
CA GLY A 127 -14.61 -27.25 3.96
C GLY A 127 -13.27 -26.94 3.28
N SER A 128 -12.61 -25.89 3.76
CA SER A 128 -11.29 -25.42 3.25
C SER A 128 -10.08 -26.03 3.96
N GLY A 129 -10.29 -26.85 4.99
CA GLY A 129 -9.21 -27.40 5.80
C GLY A 129 -8.82 -26.57 7.03
N LEU A 130 -9.24 -25.32 7.13
CA LEU A 130 -8.89 -24.40 8.23
C LEU A 130 -9.23 -24.96 9.63
N GLN A 131 -10.30 -25.71 9.76
CA GLN A 131 -10.70 -26.35 11.02
C GLN A 131 -9.66 -27.38 11.50
N TYR A 132 -8.94 -28.04 10.59
CA TYR A 132 -7.87 -28.99 10.96
C TYR A 132 -6.62 -28.25 11.44
N GLU A 133 -6.28 -27.15 10.79
CA GLU A 133 -5.19 -26.28 11.20
C GLU A 133 -5.44 -25.68 12.59
N LEU A 134 -6.63 -25.13 12.83
CA LEU A 134 -7.03 -24.61 14.14
C LEU A 134 -6.98 -25.68 15.22
N LYS A 135 -7.44 -26.90 14.92
CA LYS A 135 -7.38 -28.03 15.86
C LYS A 135 -5.94 -28.41 16.18
N ALA A 136 -5.06 -28.46 15.17
CA ALA A 136 -3.63 -28.73 15.37
C ALA A 136 -2.98 -27.65 16.23
N PHE A 137 -3.28 -26.36 15.94
CA PHE A 137 -2.78 -25.24 16.72
C PHE A 137 -3.22 -25.30 18.19
N ILE A 138 -4.50 -25.53 18.45
CA ILE A 138 -5.04 -25.68 19.82
C ILE A 138 -4.36 -26.83 20.56
N ASN A 139 -4.17 -27.98 19.88
CA ASN A 139 -3.47 -29.13 20.46
C ASN A 139 -2.04 -28.78 20.82
N ASN A 140 -1.30 -28.07 19.95
CA ASN A 140 0.06 -27.63 20.22
C ASN A 140 0.13 -26.67 21.42
N VAL A 141 -0.78 -25.68 21.50
CA VAL A 141 -0.88 -24.77 22.67
C VAL A 141 -1.16 -25.53 23.95
N ASN A 142 -2.08 -26.50 23.94
CA ASN A 142 -2.40 -27.32 25.11
C ASN A 142 -1.23 -28.23 25.52
N ASN A 143 -0.44 -28.72 24.58
CA ASN A 143 0.76 -29.51 24.87
C ASN A 143 1.87 -28.67 25.46
N ILE A 144 2.10 -27.43 24.98
CA ILE A 144 3.06 -26.49 25.60
C ILE A 144 2.73 -26.23 27.08
N ASN A 145 1.44 -26.09 27.39
CA ASN A 145 0.99 -25.89 28.78
C ASN A 145 1.26 -27.12 29.67
N LYS A 146 1.29 -28.32 29.10
CA LYS A 146 1.63 -29.57 29.81
C LYS A 146 3.16 -29.76 29.95
N ILE A 147 3.94 -29.30 28.98
CA ILE A 147 5.43 -29.40 28.95
C ILE A 147 6.06 -28.43 29.96
N ASN A 148 5.45 -27.30 30.23
CA ASN A 148 5.91 -26.38 31.29
C ASN A 148 5.84 -27.01 32.69
N GLU A 149 5.24 -28.19 32.84
CA GLU A 149 5.22 -29.00 34.05
C GLU A 149 6.26 -30.16 34.05
N SER A 150 7.04 -30.37 32.94
CA SER A 150 8.07 -31.40 32.84
C SER A 150 9.31 -30.90 32.09
N ASP A 151 10.49 -31.11 32.65
CA ASP A 151 11.79 -30.60 32.19
C ASP A 151 12.35 -31.21 30.88
N ASP A 152 11.55 -31.88 30.03
CA ASP A 152 12.02 -32.59 28.85
C ASP A 152 11.39 -32.06 27.56
N LEU A 153 11.90 -30.92 27.07
CA LEU A 153 11.41 -30.19 25.90
C LEU A 153 11.80 -30.77 24.53
N ASP A 154 12.80 -31.67 24.47
CA ASP A 154 13.43 -32.05 23.19
C ASP A 154 13.00 -33.41 22.63
N SER A 155 12.33 -34.26 23.39
CA SER A 155 12.13 -35.66 22.98
C SER A 155 10.83 -36.01 22.26
N GLU A 156 9.76 -35.21 22.39
CA GLU A 156 8.44 -35.54 21.79
C GLU A 156 8.12 -34.89 20.43
N CYS A 157 8.96 -33.97 19.94
CA CYS A 157 8.69 -33.23 18.69
C CYS A 157 9.30 -33.85 17.42
N ARG A 158 10.11 -34.92 17.52
CA ARG A 158 10.76 -35.50 16.36
C ARG A 158 9.94 -36.64 15.78
N LYS A 159 9.15 -36.36 14.75
CA LYS A 159 8.55 -37.41 13.91
C LYS A 159 9.54 -37.81 12.81
N VAL A 160 9.88 -39.07 12.73
CA VAL A 160 10.64 -39.61 11.60
C VAL A 160 9.83 -39.48 10.33
N SER A 161 10.36 -38.83 9.31
CA SER A 161 9.72 -38.78 7.99
C SER A 161 9.62 -40.18 7.42
N VAL A 162 8.42 -40.69 7.23
CA VAL A 162 8.13 -42.00 6.65
C VAL A 162 8.70 -42.15 5.22
N TRP A 163 9.01 -41.02 4.57
CA TRP A 163 9.37 -40.95 3.16
C TRP A 163 10.86 -40.90 2.88
N THR A 164 11.66 -40.36 3.79
CA THR A 164 13.10 -40.18 3.52
C THR A 164 14.03 -40.91 4.49
N GLY A 165 13.50 -41.46 5.58
CA GLY A 165 14.30 -42.06 6.65
C GLY A 165 15.17 -41.06 7.44
N ALA A 166 15.03 -39.76 7.12
CA ALA A 166 15.60 -38.66 7.88
C ALA A 166 14.64 -38.21 8.99
N GLU A 167 15.16 -37.61 10.05
CA GLU A 167 14.33 -36.94 11.04
C GLU A 167 13.50 -35.82 10.35
N ALA A 168 12.19 -35.80 10.53
CA ALA A 168 11.34 -34.73 9.99
C ALA A 168 11.66 -33.42 10.69
N CYS A 169 11.78 -32.34 9.91
CA CYS A 169 11.92 -31.02 10.48
C CYS A 169 10.71 -30.67 11.34
N THR A 170 10.95 -30.02 12.46
CA THR A 170 9.88 -29.45 13.26
C THR A 170 9.28 -28.23 12.55
N ASN A 171 8.04 -27.86 12.87
CA ASN A 171 7.42 -26.64 12.34
C ASN A 171 8.27 -25.38 12.59
N ARG A 172 9.03 -25.37 13.69
CA ARG A 172 9.97 -24.29 14.02
C ARG A 172 11.16 -24.25 13.05
N GLU A 173 11.77 -25.39 12.76
CA GLU A 173 12.90 -25.49 11.82
C GLU A 173 12.46 -25.08 10.41
N ILE A 174 11.29 -25.54 9.95
CA ILE A 174 10.71 -25.15 8.67
C ILE A 174 10.45 -23.63 8.60
N SER A 175 9.93 -23.05 9.68
CA SER A 175 9.68 -21.60 9.74
C SER A 175 10.98 -20.81 9.67
N ILE A 176 12.04 -21.25 10.37
CA ILE A 176 13.38 -20.63 10.34
C ILE A 176 13.99 -20.75 8.94
N ALA A 177 13.98 -21.94 8.34
CA ALA A 177 14.51 -22.15 6.99
C ALA A 177 13.75 -21.34 5.94
N THR A 178 12.43 -21.23 6.08
CA THR A 178 11.62 -20.39 5.20
C THR A 178 11.99 -18.91 5.34
N ALA A 179 12.17 -18.42 6.57
CA ALA A 179 12.59 -17.03 6.83
C ALA A 179 13.98 -16.75 6.26
N ASP A 180 14.92 -17.67 6.39
CA ASP A 180 16.28 -17.58 5.82
C ASP A 180 16.24 -17.46 4.28
N VAL A 181 15.42 -18.26 3.61
CA VAL A 181 15.23 -18.16 2.15
C VAL A 181 14.62 -16.82 1.74
N MET A 182 13.64 -16.32 2.51
CA MET A 182 13.03 -15.02 2.25
C MET A 182 14.04 -13.87 2.41
N GLU A 183 14.89 -13.94 3.44
CA GLU A 183 15.95 -12.96 3.67
C GLU A 183 16.97 -12.98 2.52
N LYS A 184 17.45 -14.16 2.12
CA LYS A 184 18.34 -14.33 0.95
C LYS A 184 17.72 -13.80 -0.33
N PHE A 185 16.41 -14.00 -0.52
CA PHE A 185 15.71 -13.44 -1.67
C PHE A 185 15.70 -11.91 -1.61
N ILE A 186 15.41 -11.30 -0.46
CA ILE A 186 15.42 -9.84 -0.28
C ILE A 186 16.81 -9.27 -0.61
N GLU A 187 17.87 -9.87 -0.09
CA GLU A 187 19.25 -9.45 -0.36
C GLU A 187 19.61 -9.56 -1.84
N TRP A 188 19.26 -10.66 -2.49
CA TRP A 188 19.48 -10.87 -3.91
C TRP A 188 18.64 -9.92 -4.77
N ASN A 189 17.39 -9.65 -4.38
CA ASN A 189 16.41 -8.88 -5.13
C ASN A 189 16.66 -7.36 -5.06
N ARG A 190 17.07 -6.84 -3.89
CA ARG A 190 17.22 -5.41 -3.61
C ARG A 190 18.09 -4.64 -4.60
N PRO A 191 19.32 -5.07 -4.96
CA PRO A 191 20.15 -4.35 -5.92
C PRO A 191 19.51 -4.22 -7.30
N GLN A 192 18.81 -5.26 -7.74
CA GLN A 192 18.17 -5.31 -9.05
C GLN A 192 16.93 -4.41 -9.12
N VAL A 193 16.18 -4.35 -8.02
CA VAL A 193 15.07 -3.39 -7.87
C VAL A 193 15.62 -1.96 -7.90
N GLN A 194 16.70 -1.67 -7.16
CA GLN A 194 17.33 -0.35 -7.14
C GLN A 194 17.93 0.06 -8.51
N GLU A 195 18.50 -0.88 -9.25
CA GLU A 195 19.02 -0.61 -10.59
C GLU A 195 17.88 -0.24 -11.56
N LYS A 196 16.77 -0.99 -11.52
CA LYS A 196 15.59 -0.67 -12.32
C LYS A 196 14.97 0.68 -11.95
N GLN A 197 15.02 1.04 -10.67
CA GLN A 197 14.62 2.36 -10.19
C GLN A 197 15.48 3.48 -10.80
N LYS A 198 16.80 3.31 -10.82
CA LYS A 198 17.72 4.27 -11.44
C LYS A 198 17.47 4.41 -12.94
N GLU A 199 17.16 3.31 -13.63
CA GLU A 199 16.82 3.33 -15.06
C GLU A 199 15.54 4.13 -15.32
N LEU A 200 14.49 3.90 -14.53
CA LEU A 200 13.17 4.54 -14.68
C LEU A 200 13.17 6.03 -14.28
N PHE A 201 13.89 6.39 -13.24
CA PHE A 201 13.83 7.75 -12.66
C PHE A 201 15.10 8.60 -12.88
N GLY A 202 16.14 8.05 -13.52
CA GLY A 202 17.40 8.76 -13.75
C GLY A 202 18.31 8.89 -12.53
N LYS A 203 19.50 9.50 -12.73
CA LYS A 203 20.54 9.57 -11.70
C LYS A 203 20.24 10.52 -10.53
N ASP A 204 19.34 11.48 -10.71
CA ASP A 204 18.95 12.49 -9.70
C ASP A 204 17.51 12.26 -9.23
N ILE A 205 17.29 11.23 -8.41
CA ILE A 205 16.02 11.04 -7.73
C ILE A 205 15.92 12.08 -6.61
N LYS A 206 15.28 13.21 -6.91
CA LYS A 206 14.94 14.20 -5.88
C LYS A 206 13.90 13.59 -4.95
N LYS A 207 14.06 13.81 -3.64
CA LYS A 207 13.02 13.45 -2.67
C LYS A 207 11.69 14.07 -3.10
N PRO A 208 10.53 13.39 -2.92
CA PRO A 208 9.23 14.00 -3.16
C PRO A 208 9.06 15.25 -2.31
N ARG A 209 8.38 16.24 -2.87
CA ARG A 209 8.00 17.43 -2.12
C ARG A 209 6.86 17.08 -1.15
N VAL A 210 6.85 17.71 0.02
CA VAL A 210 5.92 17.40 1.10
C VAL A 210 4.81 18.44 1.16
N TRP A 211 3.57 17.96 1.21
CA TRP A 211 2.35 18.74 1.43
C TRP A 211 1.66 18.27 2.71
N ALA A 212 1.25 19.21 3.53
CA ALA A 212 0.51 18.93 4.76
C ALA A 212 -0.98 18.67 4.45
N HIS A 213 -1.40 17.41 4.51
CA HIS A 213 -2.79 16.97 4.30
C HIS A 213 -3.66 17.43 5.48
N ARG A 214 -4.57 18.39 5.24
CA ARG A 214 -5.39 19.04 6.27
C ARG A 214 -4.57 19.76 7.35
N GLY A 215 -3.33 20.16 7.03
CA GLY A 215 -2.36 20.72 7.96
C GLY A 215 -1.52 19.66 8.71
N CYS A 216 -0.96 20.05 9.86
CA CYS A 216 -0.27 19.12 10.78
C CYS A 216 -1.29 18.38 11.65
N CYS A 217 -2.10 17.51 11.05
CA CYS A 217 -3.26 16.92 11.71
C CYS A 217 -2.94 15.82 12.74
N THR A 218 -1.69 15.40 12.86
CA THR A 218 -1.22 14.57 13.98
C THR A 218 -0.92 15.38 15.24
N LEU A 219 -0.62 16.68 15.09
CA LEU A 219 -0.31 17.59 16.18
C LEU A 219 -1.51 18.47 16.58
N TYR A 220 -2.40 18.77 15.65
CA TYR A 220 -3.57 19.65 15.82
C TYR A 220 -4.81 19.03 15.15
N PRO A 221 -6.04 19.45 15.52
CA PRO A 221 -7.23 19.00 14.80
C PRO A 221 -7.16 19.31 13.30
N GLU A 222 -7.55 18.35 12.47
CA GLU A 222 -7.49 18.46 11.00
C GLU A 222 -8.31 19.65 10.48
N ASN A 223 -7.89 20.27 9.36
CA ASN A 223 -8.60 21.37 8.69
C ASN A 223 -8.88 22.57 9.60
N THR A 224 -7.96 22.93 10.49
CA THR A 224 -8.08 24.06 11.42
C THR A 224 -6.99 25.11 11.22
N LEU A 225 -7.23 26.33 11.71
CA LEU A 225 -6.24 27.41 11.62
C LEU A 225 -4.92 27.03 12.30
N GLU A 226 -5.01 26.35 13.44
CA GLU A 226 -3.85 25.89 14.21
C GLU A 226 -3.03 24.86 13.43
N SER A 227 -3.68 23.89 12.78
CA SER A 227 -2.99 22.87 12.01
C SER A 227 -2.33 23.46 10.75
N PHE A 228 -2.98 24.40 10.09
CA PHE A 228 -2.43 25.09 8.93
C PHE A 228 -1.26 26.01 9.29
N LYS A 229 -1.35 26.72 10.40
CA LYS A 229 -0.26 27.56 10.89
C LYS A 229 0.96 26.71 11.21
N ALA A 230 0.79 25.64 11.97
CA ALA A 230 1.88 24.72 12.30
C ALA A 230 2.55 24.17 11.04
N ALA A 231 1.77 23.78 10.03
CA ALA A 231 2.30 23.29 8.76
C ALA A 231 3.08 24.38 7.99
N ALA A 232 2.55 25.62 7.95
CA ALA A 232 3.19 26.72 7.23
C ALA A 232 4.52 27.17 7.87
N GLU A 233 4.75 26.87 9.13
CA GLU A 233 5.98 27.17 9.89
C GLU A 233 7.06 26.08 9.72
N LEU A 234 6.75 24.93 9.12
CA LEU A 234 7.74 23.87 8.85
C LEU A 234 8.71 24.29 7.76
N LYS A 235 10.00 24.18 8.05
CA LYS A 235 11.05 24.45 7.07
C LYS A 235 11.03 23.40 5.96
N GLY A 236 10.96 23.82 4.71
CA GLY A 236 10.97 22.93 3.55
C GLY A 236 9.59 22.40 3.13
N ILE A 237 8.52 22.79 3.81
CA ILE A 237 7.16 22.46 3.39
C ILE A 237 6.85 23.07 2.01
N THR A 238 6.22 22.31 1.13
CA THR A 238 5.80 22.79 -0.19
C THR A 238 4.48 23.52 -0.14
N GLY A 239 3.54 22.99 0.64
CA GLY A 239 2.21 23.56 0.73
C GLY A 239 1.34 22.87 1.75
N VAL A 240 0.14 23.40 1.91
CA VAL A 240 -0.93 22.79 2.70
C VAL A 240 -2.06 22.36 1.78
N GLU A 241 -2.75 21.33 2.17
CA GLU A 241 -3.96 20.87 1.51
C GLU A 241 -5.15 21.09 2.47
N LEU A 242 -6.31 21.42 1.91
CA LEU A 242 -7.54 21.65 2.64
C LEU A 242 -8.77 21.31 1.79
N ASP A 243 -9.88 20.99 2.48
CA ASP A 243 -11.15 20.59 1.88
C ASP A 243 -12.21 21.67 2.03
N ILE A 244 -12.94 22.02 0.98
CA ILE A 244 -14.00 23.03 1.05
C ILE A 244 -15.37 22.49 0.69
N GLN A 245 -16.37 23.01 1.44
CA GLN A 245 -17.79 22.71 1.27
C GLN A 245 -18.62 23.98 1.50
N PHE A 246 -19.88 23.99 1.03
CA PHE A 246 -20.85 25.02 1.42
C PHE A 246 -21.61 24.62 2.69
N SER A 247 -21.75 25.56 3.59
CA SER A 247 -22.79 25.55 4.62
C SER A 247 -24.19 25.76 4.01
N LYS A 248 -25.26 25.61 4.81
CA LYS A 248 -26.65 25.84 4.42
C LYS A 248 -26.88 27.25 3.89
N ASP A 249 -26.23 28.25 4.49
CA ASP A 249 -26.29 29.66 4.12
C ASP A 249 -25.20 30.09 3.12
N LYS A 250 -24.68 29.11 2.36
CA LYS A 250 -23.71 29.32 1.26
C LYS A 250 -22.40 29.99 1.68
N LYS A 251 -21.94 29.77 2.89
CA LYS A 251 -20.59 30.15 3.31
C LYS A 251 -19.62 29.00 3.00
N ILE A 252 -18.43 29.35 2.51
CA ILE A 252 -17.38 28.34 2.24
C ILE A 252 -16.68 28.02 3.56
N VAL A 253 -16.85 26.80 4.03
CA VAL A 253 -16.22 26.27 5.24
C VAL A 253 -15.16 25.25 4.87
N VAL A 254 -14.13 25.09 5.73
CA VAL A 254 -13.05 24.15 5.53
C VAL A 254 -13.31 22.92 6.39
N PHE A 255 -13.71 21.82 5.75
CA PHE A 255 -14.08 20.58 6.41
C PHE A 255 -14.11 19.42 5.43
N HIS A 256 -13.63 18.21 5.84
CA HIS A 256 -13.49 17.08 4.93
C HIS A 256 -14.78 16.31 4.69
N ASP A 257 -15.40 15.79 5.76
CA ASP A 257 -16.54 14.89 5.67
C ASP A 257 -17.84 15.65 5.35
N GLU A 258 -18.79 14.98 4.70
CA GLU A 258 -20.13 15.52 4.51
C GLU A 258 -20.92 15.60 5.81
N ASN A 259 -20.59 14.73 6.79
CA ASN A 259 -21.20 14.68 8.13
C ASN A 259 -20.14 14.98 9.20
N ALA A 260 -20.50 15.82 10.16
CA ALA A 260 -19.57 16.32 11.17
C ALA A 260 -19.18 15.28 12.25
N SER A 261 -19.85 14.13 12.33
CA SER A 261 -19.78 13.21 13.49
C SER A 261 -18.39 12.68 13.80
N ARG A 262 -17.57 12.38 12.79
CA ARG A 262 -16.25 11.74 13.00
C ARG A 262 -15.32 12.57 13.89
N VAL A 263 -15.23 13.87 13.66
CA VAL A 263 -14.27 14.75 14.35
C VAL A 263 -14.91 15.68 15.37
N THR A 264 -16.27 15.82 15.38
CA THR A 264 -16.98 16.67 16.34
C THR A 264 -17.90 15.91 17.28
N GLY A 265 -18.22 14.65 16.99
CA GLY A 265 -19.23 13.86 17.69
C GLY A 265 -20.69 14.29 17.40
N ILE A 266 -20.92 15.26 16.52
CA ILE A 266 -22.24 15.82 16.20
C ILE A 266 -22.71 15.22 14.88
N ASP A 267 -23.80 14.45 14.94
CA ASP A 267 -24.41 13.81 13.74
C ASP A 267 -25.29 14.81 12.98
N LYS A 268 -24.62 15.68 12.20
CA LYS A 268 -25.25 16.64 11.28
C LYS A 268 -24.43 16.76 10.00
N ASN A 269 -25.12 16.94 8.88
CA ASN A 269 -24.42 17.22 7.61
C ASN A 269 -24.05 18.70 7.52
N ILE A 270 -22.88 18.97 6.99
CA ILE A 270 -22.34 20.33 6.81
C ILE A 270 -23.30 21.20 5.99
N LYS A 271 -23.83 20.68 4.89
CA LYS A 271 -24.77 21.37 3.99
C LYS A 271 -26.10 21.78 4.65
N ASP A 272 -26.46 21.16 5.76
CA ASP A 272 -27.73 21.37 6.47
C ASP A 272 -27.59 22.36 7.65
N CYS A 273 -26.37 22.78 7.99
CA CYS A 273 -26.02 23.67 9.07
C CYS A 273 -25.62 25.07 8.55
N THR A 274 -26.05 26.14 9.23
CA THR A 274 -25.57 27.50 8.98
C THR A 274 -24.13 27.67 9.45
N LEU A 275 -23.43 28.71 9.01
CA LEU A 275 -22.09 29.01 9.48
C LEU A 275 -22.04 29.18 11.01
N ASP A 276 -23.01 29.87 11.61
CA ASP A 276 -23.06 30.07 13.07
C ASP A 276 -23.19 28.74 13.83
N GLU A 277 -24.03 27.82 13.31
CA GLU A 277 -24.12 26.45 13.87
C GLU A 277 -22.79 25.73 13.75
N LEU A 278 -22.14 25.74 12.56
CA LEU A 278 -20.86 25.12 12.33
C LEU A 278 -19.73 25.68 13.19
N LYS A 279 -19.73 27.01 13.43
CA LYS A 279 -18.78 27.65 14.34
C LYS A 279 -18.94 27.21 15.81
N SER A 280 -20.10 26.72 16.19
CA SER A 280 -20.33 26.17 17.54
C SER A 280 -19.77 24.75 17.71
N PHE A 281 -19.47 24.03 16.60
CA PHE A 281 -18.90 22.68 16.63
C PHE A 281 -17.42 22.73 16.99
N LYS A 282 -16.97 21.74 17.75
CA LYS A 282 -15.57 21.60 18.15
C LYS A 282 -14.96 20.41 17.44
N ILE A 283 -14.01 20.66 16.54
CA ILE A 283 -13.18 19.60 15.98
C ILE A 283 -12.20 19.16 17.07
N THR A 284 -12.20 17.88 17.42
CA THR A 284 -11.38 17.35 18.51
C THR A 284 -10.28 16.45 17.94
N SER A 285 -9.05 16.66 18.37
CA SER A 285 -7.91 15.76 18.08
C SER A 285 -7.87 14.59 19.09
N ASN A 286 -7.08 13.56 18.77
CA ASN A 286 -6.93 12.37 19.60
C ASN A 286 -6.37 12.65 21.02
N ASP A 287 -5.66 13.77 21.18
CA ASP A 287 -5.12 14.21 22.49
C ASP A 287 -6.02 15.16 23.26
N GLY A 288 -7.27 15.36 22.81
CA GLY A 288 -8.29 16.16 23.46
C GLY A 288 -8.22 17.67 23.18
N ARG A 289 -7.31 18.15 22.34
CA ARG A 289 -7.33 19.52 21.85
C ARG A 289 -8.53 19.71 20.93
N TYR A 290 -9.08 20.92 20.92
CA TYR A 290 -10.19 21.27 20.03
C TYR A 290 -9.98 22.61 19.34
N ALA A 291 -10.58 22.77 18.18
CA ALA A 291 -10.60 23.99 17.40
C ALA A 291 -11.96 24.16 16.72
N GLN A 292 -12.20 25.36 16.16
CA GLN A 292 -13.42 25.67 15.41
C GLN A 292 -13.24 25.31 13.93
N ILE A 293 -14.35 25.03 13.24
CA ILE A 293 -14.40 24.91 11.79
C ILE A 293 -14.09 26.27 11.17
N PRO A 294 -13.00 26.44 10.40
CA PRO A 294 -12.70 27.72 9.78
C PRO A 294 -13.49 27.92 8.48
N THR A 295 -13.66 29.18 8.08
CA THR A 295 -14.03 29.52 6.71
C THR A 295 -12.81 29.58 5.81
N LEU A 296 -13.00 29.45 4.50
CA LEU A 296 -11.91 29.63 3.53
C LEU A 296 -11.30 31.01 3.64
N MET A 297 -12.11 32.02 3.92
CA MET A 297 -11.65 33.40 4.13
C MET A 297 -10.65 33.54 5.28
N GLU A 298 -10.92 32.89 6.42
CA GLU A 298 -10.02 32.89 7.57
C GLU A 298 -8.70 32.16 7.25
N VAL A 299 -8.75 31.04 6.53
CA VAL A 299 -7.56 30.30 6.13
C VAL A 299 -6.71 31.10 5.13
N LEU A 300 -7.33 31.75 4.12
CA LEU A 300 -6.59 32.59 3.17
C LEU A 300 -5.92 33.75 3.88
N GLY A 301 -6.63 34.40 4.83
CA GLY A 301 -6.06 35.48 5.64
C GLY A 301 -4.87 35.06 6.48
N LEU A 302 -4.93 33.87 7.08
CA LEU A 302 -3.84 33.28 7.85
C LEU A 302 -2.62 32.94 6.98
N LEU A 303 -2.83 32.29 5.82
CA LEU A 303 -1.75 31.72 5.02
C LEU A 303 -1.13 32.70 4.03
N LYS A 304 -1.80 33.81 3.70
CA LYS A 304 -1.29 34.78 2.73
C LYS A 304 0.14 35.27 3.02
N PRO A 305 0.54 35.65 4.25
CA PRO A 305 1.92 36.06 4.53
C PRO A 305 2.96 34.93 4.23
N TYR A 306 2.63 33.66 4.49
CA TYR A 306 3.50 32.52 4.20
C TYR A 306 3.62 32.25 2.69
N CYS A 307 2.52 32.44 1.95
CA CYS A 307 2.52 32.35 0.49
C CYS A 307 3.41 33.43 -0.13
N GLU A 308 3.28 34.68 0.32
CA GLU A 308 4.01 35.83 -0.22
C GLU A 308 5.50 35.79 0.14
N ASN A 309 5.86 35.44 1.37
CA ASN A 309 7.23 35.47 1.86
C ASN A 309 8.02 34.18 1.58
N ASN A 310 7.36 33.01 1.68
CA ASN A 310 8.04 31.72 1.63
C ASN A 310 7.68 30.89 0.37
N GLY A 311 6.72 31.38 -0.45
CA GLY A 311 6.24 30.65 -1.62
C GLY A 311 5.36 29.43 -1.29
N LEU A 312 4.77 29.38 -0.07
CA LEU A 312 3.86 28.31 0.34
C LEU A 312 2.71 28.20 -0.67
N LEU A 313 2.41 26.97 -1.07
CA LEU A 313 1.26 26.67 -1.94
C LEU A 313 0.07 26.18 -1.10
N ILE A 314 -1.13 26.32 -1.65
CA ILE A 314 -2.36 25.83 -1.05
C ILE A 314 -3.08 24.95 -2.07
N ASN A 315 -3.28 23.66 -1.76
CA ASN A 315 -4.15 22.79 -2.53
C ASN A 315 -5.56 22.86 -1.93
N ILE A 316 -6.52 23.34 -2.71
CA ILE A 316 -7.92 23.43 -2.31
C ILE A 316 -8.68 22.29 -2.99
N GLU A 317 -9.12 21.30 -2.20
CA GLU A 317 -10.00 20.25 -2.67
C GLU A 317 -11.45 20.71 -2.64
N LEU A 318 -12.11 20.63 -3.79
CA LEU A 318 -13.55 20.87 -3.95
C LEU A 318 -14.29 19.56 -3.64
N LYS A 319 -14.97 19.47 -2.48
CA LYS A 319 -15.73 18.29 -2.02
C LYS A 319 -17.08 18.19 -2.73
N THR A 320 -17.07 18.03 -4.04
CA THR A 320 -18.24 18.06 -4.91
C THR A 320 -18.67 16.70 -5.47
N SER A 321 -17.93 15.63 -5.15
CA SER A 321 -18.17 14.30 -5.71
C SER A 321 -19.39 13.59 -5.10
N LYS A 322 -19.68 13.79 -3.81
CA LYS A 322 -20.86 13.21 -3.14
C LYS A 322 -22.02 14.21 -3.06
N VAL A 323 -21.74 15.46 -2.74
CA VAL A 323 -22.73 16.53 -2.72
C VAL A 323 -22.32 17.58 -3.76
N ARG A 324 -23.15 17.77 -4.78
CA ARG A 324 -22.90 18.83 -5.75
C ARG A 324 -23.27 20.20 -5.15
N TYR A 325 -22.25 20.95 -4.79
CA TYR A 325 -22.40 22.32 -4.27
C TYR A 325 -22.39 23.31 -5.43
N GLU A 326 -23.57 23.55 -6.03
CA GLU A 326 -23.70 24.46 -7.18
C GLU A 326 -23.12 25.84 -6.91
N GLY A 327 -22.16 26.22 -7.76
CA GLY A 327 -21.50 27.54 -7.72
C GLY A 327 -20.34 27.68 -6.75
N ILE A 328 -19.92 26.59 -6.07
CA ILE A 328 -18.80 26.65 -5.12
C ILE A 328 -17.48 26.99 -5.84
N GLU A 329 -17.29 26.53 -7.07
CA GLU A 329 -16.11 26.84 -7.87
C GLU A 329 -15.97 28.34 -8.14
N ASP A 330 -17.04 28.97 -8.56
CA ASP A 330 -17.08 30.44 -8.82
C ASP A 330 -16.83 31.23 -7.55
N GLU A 331 -17.53 30.91 -6.46
CA GLU A 331 -17.42 31.67 -5.19
C GLU A 331 -16.03 31.46 -4.54
N ALA A 332 -15.49 30.24 -4.58
CA ALA A 332 -14.14 29.97 -4.06
C ALA A 332 -13.08 30.70 -4.90
N TYR A 333 -13.18 30.66 -6.23
CA TYR A 333 -12.24 31.34 -7.11
C TYR A 333 -12.31 32.89 -6.92
N LYS A 334 -13.51 33.49 -6.84
CA LYS A 334 -13.68 34.94 -6.55
C LYS A 334 -13.03 35.32 -5.22
N LEU A 335 -13.22 34.48 -4.19
CA LEU A 335 -12.62 34.73 -2.88
C LEU A 335 -11.09 34.69 -2.95
N VAL A 336 -10.49 33.66 -3.56
CA VAL A 336 -9.03 33.57 -3.78
C VAL A 336 -8.52 34.82 -4.55
N LYS A 337 -9.21 35.22 -5.61
CA LYS A 337 -8.86 36.36 -6.43
C LYS A 337 -8.93 37.68 -5.63
N SER A 338 -9.92 37.83 -4.74
CA SER A 338 -10.03 39.03 -3.88
C SER A 338 -8.84 39.19 -2.92
N TYR A 339 -8.15 38.08 -2.61
CA TYR A 339 -6.91 38.07 -1.83
C TYR A 339 -5.64 38.22 -2.70
N GLY A 340 -5.75 38.16 -4.04
CA GLY A 340 -4.61 38.16 -4.97
C GLY A 340 -3.72 36.93 -4.83
N MET A 341 -4.30 35.78 -4.52
CA MET A 341 -3.56 34.56 -4.19
C MET A 341 -3.61 33.49 -5.28
N GLU A 342 -4.14 33.76 -6.47
CA GLU A 342 -4.39 32.81 -7.55
C GLU A 342 -3.13 31.98 -7.89
N LYS A 343 -1.97 32.61 -7.92
CA LYS A 343 -0.69 31.96 -8.28
C LYS A 343 -0.20 30.92 -7.24
N TYR A 344 -0.73 31.00 -6.01
CA TYR A 344 -0.36 30.09 -4.93
C TYR A 344 -1.33 28.90 -4.78
N ILE A 345 -2.46 28.92 -5.51
CA ILE A 345 -3.50 27.90 -5.39
C ILE A 345 -3.34 26.78 -6.42
N VAL A 346 -3.53 25.55 -5.97
CA VAL A 346 -3.80 24.39 -6.78
C VAL A 346 -5.20 23.91 -6.45
N TRP A 347 -6.07 23.84 -7.44
CA TRP A 347 -7.44 23.33 -7.26
C TRP A 347 -7.47 21.83 -7.52
N SER A 348 -8.17 21.06 -6.71
CA SER A 348 -8.33 19.65 -6.94
C SER A 348 -9.74 19.15 -6.64
N SER A 349 -10.14 18.05 -7.28
CA SER A 349 -11.41 17.38 -7.01
C SER A 349 -11.39 15.94 -7.52
N PHE A 350 -12.20 15.08 -6.90
CA PHE A 350 -12.60 13.77 -7.45
C PHE A 350 -13.67 13.90 -8.55
N LEU A 351 -14.27 15.09 -8.72
CA LEU A 351 -15.27 15.36 -9.75
C LEU A 351 -14.63 16.10 -10.93
N ALA A 352 -14.57 15.45 -12.11
CA ALA A 352 -14.01 16.04 -13.33
C ALA A 352 -14.68 17.35 -13.72
N ASP A 353 -16.01 17.48 -13.50
CA ASP A 353 -16.76 18.67 -13.84
C ASP A 353 -16.34 19.89 -13.02
N SER A 354 -16.00 19.72 -11.73
CA SER A 354 -15.47 20.82 -10.90
C SER A 354 -14.10 21.29 -11.39
N VAL A 355 -13.21 20.36 -11.76
CA VAL A 355 -11.91 20.72 -12.35
C VAL A 355 -12.10 21.47 -13.68
N SER A 356 -13.00 20.99 -14.53
CA SER A 356 -13.35 21.64 -15.81
C SER A 356 -14.00 23.01 -15.59
N CYS A 357 -14.78 23.18 -14.52
CA CYS A 357 -15.38 24.46 -14.16
C CYS A 357 -14.32 25.49 -13.78
N ILE A 358 -13.37 25.12 -12.92
CA ILE A 358 -12.23 26.01 -12.57
C ILE A 358 -11.45 26.41 -13.85
N LYS A 359 -11.18 25.46 -14.77
CA LYS A 359 -10.49 25.76 -16.04
C LYS A 359 -11.27 26.71 -16.95
N LYS A 360 -12.60 26.67 -16.92
CA LYS A 360 -13.45 27.63 -17.65
C LYS A 360 -13.43 29.02 -17.03
N ILE A 361 -13.37 29.11 -15.68
CA ILE A 361 -13.26 30.38 -14.95
C ILE A 361 -11.90 31.04 -15.23
N ASP A 362 -10.83 30.24 -15.13
CA ASP A 362 -9.47 30.67 -15.42
C ASP A 362 -8.66 29.54 -16.06
N LYS A 363 -8.36 29.69 -17.35
CA LYS A 363 -7.57 28.71 -18.10
C LYS A 363 -6.13 28.52 -17.58
N TYR A 364 -5.62 29.47 -16.81
CA TYR A 364 -4.28 29.43 -16.20
C TYR A 364 -4.28 28.91 -14.76
N ALA A 365 -5.45 28.66 -14.18
CA ALA A 365 -5.56 28.09 -12.84
C ALA A 365 -4.85 26.73 -12.81
N LYS A 366 -3.99 26.50 -11.82
CA LYS A 366 -3.35 25.21 -11.60
C LYS A 366 -4.36 24.21 -11.06
N THR A 367 -4.48 23.08 -11.70
CA THR A 367 -5.46 22.06 -11.33
C THR A 367 -4.84 20.67 -11.22
N GLY A 368 -5.39 19.86 -10.33
CA GLY A 368 -5.08 18.45 -10.16
C GLY A 368 -6.34 17.60 -10.12
N VAL A 369 -6.26 16.39 -10.61
CA VAL A 369 -7.37 15.41 -10.59
C VAL A 369 -7.12 14.34 -9.54
N LEU A 370 -8.10 14.08 -8.68
CA LEU A 370 -8.06 13.07 -7.61
C LEU A 370 -8.75 11.79 -8.07
N ALA A 371 -8.09 10.65 -7.92
CA ALA A 371 -8.68 9.34 -8.18
C ALA A 371 -8.01 8.22 -7.36
N GLY A 372 -8.64 7.04 -7.35
CA GLY A 372 -8.13 5.86 -6.67
C GLY A 372 -6.97 5.16 -7.41
N SER A 373 -6.78 5.45 -8.72
CA SER A 373 -5.70 4.89 -9.53
C SER A 373 -5.02 5.97 -10.38
N LEU A 374 -3.81 5.69 -10.85
CA LEU A 374 -3.10 6.59 -11.75
C LEU A 374 -3.76 6.61 -13.13
N GLU A 375 -4.28 5.48 -13.60
CA GLU A 375 -5.01 5.38 -14.86
C GLU A 375 -6.23 6.27 -14.88
N ASP A 376 -7.03 6.26 -13.81
CA ASP A 376 -8.21 7.12 -13.69
C ASP A 376 -7.81 8.60 -13.65
N CYS A 377 -6.72 8.94 -12.95
CA CYS A 377 -6.16 10.29 -12.97
C CYS A 377 -5.75 10.72 -14.39
N ILE A 378 -5.05 9.85 -15.14
CA ILE A 378 -4.65 10.13 -16.52
C ILE A 378 -5.87 10.39 -17.41
N ALA A 379 -6.87 9.51 -17.37
CA ALA A 379 -8.11 9.65 -18.15
C ALA A 379 -8.84 10.95 -17.80
N MET A 380 -8.91 11.28 -16.52
CA MET A 380 -9.56 12.49 -16.04
C MET A 380 -8.79 13.76 -16.40
N ALA A 381 -7.45 13.75 -16.34
CA ALA A 381 -6.62 14.87 -16.75
C ALA A 381 -6.73 15.14 -18.25
N GLN A 382 -6.75 14.10 -19.09
CA GLN A 382 -6.97 14.23 -20.54
C GLN A 382 -8.33 14.89 -20.85
N LYS A 383 -9.38 14.54 -20.10
CA LYS A 383 -10.73 15.10 -20.27
C LYS A 383 -10.82 16.57 -19.79
N THR A 384 -10.11 16.93 -18.72
CA THR A 384 -10.29 18.20 -18.03
C THR A 384 -9.23 19.25 -18.38
N GLY A 385 -8.09 18.81 -18.91
CA GLY A 385 -6.91 19.65 -19.12
C GLY A 385 -6.16 19.98 -17.81
N ALA A 386 -6.30 19.14 -16.77
CA ALA A 386 -5.57 19.33 -15.52
C ALA A 386 -4.07 19.11 -15.71
N GLU A 387 -3.25 19.83 -14.96
CA GLU A 387 -1.78 19.80 -15.05
C GLU A 387 -1.11 18.93 -13.98
N ALA A 388 -1.89 18.32 -13.08
CA ALA A 388 -1.35 17.43 -12.05
C ALA A 388 -2.26 16.23 -11.82
N LEU A 389 -1.65 15.11 -11.44
CA LEU A 389 -2.31 13.86 -11.10
C LEU A 389 -2.21 13.64 -9.60
N HIS A 390 -3.33 13.43 -8.94
CA HIS A 390 -3.40 13.18 -7.50
C HIS A 390 -3.97 11.77 -7.23
N PRO A 391 -3.21 10.69 -7.52
CA PRO A 391 -3.67 9.34 -7.28
C PRO A 391 -3.58 8.95 -5.81
N TYR A 392 -4.40 7.94 -5.41
CA TYR A 392 -4.13 7.19 -4.20
C TYR A 392 -2.76 6.51 -4.32
N ILE A 393 -1.95 6.54 -3.26
CA ILE A 393 -0.57 6.03 -3.32
C ILE A 393 -0.51 4.53 -3.68
N GLY A 394 -1.50 3.75 -3.23
CA GLY A 394 -1.63 2.35 -3.58
C GLY A 394 -2.03 2.08 -5.04
N GLY A 395 -2.46 3.11 -5.75
CA GLY A 395 -2.83 3.05 -7.17
C GLY A 395 -1.76 3.59 -8.12
N LEU A 396 -0.54 3.85 -7.62
CA LEU A 396 0.57 4.29 -8.47
C LEU A 396 1.04 3.16 -9.38
N VAL A 397 1.03 3.40 -10.68
CA VAL A 397 1.73 2.62 -11.71
C VAL A 397 2.84 3.49 -12.28
N PHE A 398 3.94 2.87 -12.71
CA PHE A 398 5.22 3.55 -12.88
C PHE A 398 5.43 4.24 -14.22
N GLU A 399 4.53 4.10 -15.18
CA GLU A 399 4.69 4.70 -16.48
C GLU A 399 3.58 5.70 -16.78
N LEU A 400 3.96 6.97 -16.83
CA LEU A 400 3.13 7.99 -17.45
C LEU A 400 3.27 7.90 -18.99
N PRO A 401 2.22 8.20 -19.74
CA PRO A 401 2.34 8.42 -21.18
C PRO A 401 3.40 9.47 -21.48
N GLU A 402 4.17 9.32 -22.57
CA GLU A 402 5.30 10.19 -22.89
C GLU A 402 4.94 11.69 -22.86
N HIS A 403 3.73 12.04 -23.34
CA HIS A 403 3.25 13.43 -23.32
C HIS A 403 2.85 13.95 -21.91
N MET A 404 2.86 13.09 -20.88
CA MET A 404 2.53 13.42 -19.49
C MET A 404 3.71 13.20 -18.53
N LYS A 405 4.87 12.76 -19.02
CA LYS A 405 6.03 12.37 -18.19
C LYS A 405 6.51 13.44 -17.21
N ASP A 406 6.29 14.71 -17.54
CA ASP A 406 6.68 15.85 -16.70
C ASP A 406 5.57 16.36 -15.78
N MET A 407 4.38 15.70 -15.80
CA MET A 407 3.27 16.10 -14.93
C MET A 407 3.58 15.80 -13.47
N PRO A 408 3.28 16.73 -12.54
CA PRO A 408 3.36 16.43 -11.11
C PRO A 408 2.42 15.29 -10.72
N VAL A 409 2.96 14.28 -10.05
CA VAL A 409 2.20 13.18 -9.44
C VAL A 409 2.22 13.38 -7.93
N ARG A 410 1.11 13.84 -7.36
CA ARG A 410 0.94 14.15 -5.95
C ARG A 410 0.12 13.07 -5.28
N ALA A 411 0.80 12.08 -4.72
CA ALA A 411 0.15 10.92 -4.13
C ALA A 411 -0.42 11.22 -2.75
N TRP A 412 -1.60 10.65 -2.45
CA TRP A 412 -2.27 10.83 -1.16
C TRP A 412 -2.47 9.50 -0.43
N ASN A 413 -2.69 9.56 0.90
CA ASN A 413 -2.98 8.46 1.82
C ASN A 413 -1.89 7.38 1.93
N GLY A 414 -0.60 7.79 1.99
CA GLY A 414 0.52 6.85 2.10
C GLY A 414 0.78 6.30 3.51
N GLU A 415 0.08 6.77 4.55
CA GLU A 415 0.49 6.58 5.94
C GLU A 415 -0.45 5.73 6.77
N GLU A 416 -1.74 5.61 6.42
CA GLU A 416 -2.72 4.88 7.24
C GLU A 416 -2.32 3.44 7.58
N PRO A 417 -1.69 2.65 6.68
CA PRO A 417 -1.26 1.30 7.02
C PRO A 417 -0.11 1.24 8.02
N PHE A 418 0.53 2.38 8.33
CA PHE A 418 1.76 2.42 9.13
C PHE A 418 1.54 2.86 10.58
N PHE A 419 0.30 3.16 10.99
CA PHE A 419 -0.04 3.52 12.35
C PHE A 419 -0.75 2.39 13.10
N LYS A 420 -0.23 2.07 14.28
CA LYS A 420 -0.93 1.28 15.28
C LYS A 420 -0.88 2.04 16.59
N ASP A 421 -2.05 2.24 17.20
CA ASP A 421 -2.19 2.94 18.49
C ASP A 421 -1.55 4.35 18.49
N GLY A 422 -1.64 5.08 17.37
CA GLY A 422 -1.07 6.42 17.22
C GLY A 422 0.44 6.47 17.09
N ARG A 423 1.12 5.32 16.94
CA ARG A 423 2.56 5.23 16.71
C ARG A 423 2.85 4.72 15.30
N PRO A 424 3.84 5.28 14.60
CA PRO A 424 4.25 4.75 13.32
C PRO A 424 4.82 3.34 13.52
N LEU A 425 4.39 2.42 12.67
CA LEU A 425 4.94 1.07 12.63
C LEU A 425 6.31 1.02 11.95
N LYS A 426 6.63 2.02 11.13
CA LYS A 426 7.88 2.15 10.38
C LYS A 426 8.25 3.62 10.22
N GLU A 427 9.54 3.93 10.20
CA GLU A 427 10.05 5.27 9.86
C GLU A 427 9.57 5.69 8.46
N PRO A 428 9.16 6.96 8.29
CA PRO A 428 8.78 7.48 6.99
C PRO A 428 9.98 7.48 6.03
N ASP A 429 9.83 6.88 4.86
CA ASP A 429 10.86 6.87 3.81
C ASP A 429 10.35 7.59 2.55
N LEU A 430 10.81 8.83 2.36
CA LEU A 430 10.45 9.63 1.17
C LEU A 430 10.93 8.99 -0.14
N ASN A 431 12.04 8.27 -0.12
CA ASN A 431 12.56 7.61 -1.32
C ASN A 431 11.59 6.54 -1.82
N LYS A 432 10.87 5.89 -0.90
CA LYS A 432 9.82 4.94 -1.23
C LYS A 432 8.73 5.55 -2.11
N TYR A 433 8.25 6.75 -1.77
CA TYR A 433 7.20 7.42 -2.55
C TYR A 433 7.70 7.90 -3.91
N ARG A 434 8.94 8.38 -3.98
CA ARG A 434 9.58 8.72 -5.25
C ARG A 434 9.71 7.51 -6.16
N PHE A 435 10.02 6.39 -5.56
CA PHE A 435 10.06 5.10 -6.22
C PHE A 435 8.75 4.72 -6.90
N TYR A 436 7.61 5.06 -6.31
CA TYR A 436 6.29 4.90 -6.91
C TYR A 436 5.94 5.96 -7.97
N GLY A 437 6.89 6.77 -8.40
CA GLY A 437 6.68 7.82 -9.38
C GLY A 437 6.09 9.10 -8.81
N ALA A 438 5.89 9.21 -7.48
CA ALA A 438 5.40 10.43 -6.88
C ALA A 438 6.44 11.56 -6.96
N THR A 439 6.05 12.71 -7.47
CA THR A 439 6.84 13.95 -7.39
C THR A 439 6.60 14.69 -6.08
N ASP A 440 5.45 14.46 -5.48
CA ASP A 440 4.96 15.07 -4.25
C ASP A 440 4.13 14.05 -3.45
N ILE A 441 4.05 14.25 -2.14
CA ILE A 441 3.17 13.49 -1.26
C ILE A 441 2.29 14.42 -0.42
N PHE A 442 1.03 14.02 -0.23
CA PHE A 442 0.17 14.55 0.82
C PHE A 442 0.26 13.66 2.05
N THR A 443 0.64 14.25 3.19
CA THR A 443 0.90 13.52 4.43
C THR A 443 0.21 14.16 5.63
N ASN A 444 -0.29 13.29 6.54
CA ASN A 444 -0.84 13.73 7.82
C ASN A 444 0.25 14.15 8.83
N MET A 445 1.52 13.83 8.54
CA MET A 445 2.68 14.03 9.43
C MET A 445 3.82 14.75 8.70
N PRO A 446 3.58 15.95 8.14
CA PRO A 446 4.62 16.63 7.38
C PRO A 446 5.88 16.90 8.20
N GLU A 447 5.74 17.13 9.51
CA GLU A 447 6.85 17.34 10.46
C GLU A 447 7.86 16.19 10.47
N ARG A 448 7.40 14.93 10.29
CA ARG A 448 8.29 13.77 10.30
C ARG A 448 9.13 13.62 9.05
N TYR A 449 8.70 14.19 7.94
CA TYR A 449 9.41 14.10 6.67
C TYR A 449 10.38 15.26 6.44
N LEU A 450 10.28 16.33 7.23
CA LEU A 450 11.03 17.58 7.05
C LEU A 450 12.09 17.80 8.14
N ASP A 451 11.99 17.15 9.30
CA ASP A 451 12.94 17.32 10.43
C ASP A 451 14.31 16.63 10.22
N GLU A 452 14.51 15.87 9.15
CA GLU A 452 15.75 15.16 8.83
C GLU A 452 16.68 15.94 7.87
N GLN A 453 16.76 17.27 8.01
CA GLN A 453 17.75 18.07 7.24
C GLN A 453 18.78 18.75 8.14
#